data_c2bb075bc7690eb5cc2177ed555837fa
#
_entry.id   c2bb075bc7690eb5cc2177ed555837fa
#
_cell.length_a   1.000
_cell.length_b   1.000
_cell.length_c   1.000
_cell.angle_alpha   90.00
_cell.angle_beta   90.00
_cell.angle_gamma   90.00
#
_symmetry.space_group_name_H-M   'P 1'
#
loop_
_entity.id
_entity.type
_entity.pdbx_description
1 polymer ?
#
loop_
_entity_poly.entity_id
_entity_poly.type
_entity_poly.pdbx_seq_one_letter_code
_entity_poly.pdbx_strand_id
1 'polypeptide(L)'
;MRRRLTAATVGMVVAALLLVGVGTTVLTAVNARADTEADLRETVESLSELLTELTIVPDASETGRDIRARLQTLADSLSVDGIGLLVLPRNRDPIGSLPDGLTVEDLDADLLRAGETQSNRDGDLLWAARGYVSRSGTRQLVVMTDEPDPLLMPSFRWFLLASLATIVVAALVAGRISRSLTGPIRASRDVARRIAAGDLDARIPDATAAGRDEVGELVASINSMADNLQRSNALERQFLMSVSHDLRTPLTSIKGYAEALTDGAIVDHQQAGRVIETEADRLERLVGDLLLLARLESTDFPLDRRTVALNDLVDATVTGLQHEARGREVTLTTRIADTPLWADLDPDRYGQIIGNLVGNALRFADREVVVTLWSAEGGAHLSVGDDGPGIAEADLPHVFERLYVAEHSPAVQESGSGLGLAIVRDLTERMGGSVTARRSSLGGAEFVVSFAPAPPPTP
;
A
#
# COMPACT_ATOMS: atom_id res chain seq x y z
N MET A 1 -13.41 -7.71 11.22
CA MET A 1 -12.10 -8.17 10.75
C MET A 1 -11.10 -8.36 11.89
N ARG A 2 -10.82 -7.36 12.72
CA ARG A 2 -9.88 -7.40 13.85
C ARG A 2 -10.07 -8.60 14.79
N ARG A 3 -11.30 -8.87 15.29
CA ARG A 3 -11.59 -10.03 16.16
C ARG A 3 -11.35 -11.37 15.47
N ARG A 4 -11.59 -11.46 14.16
CA ARG A 4 -11.38 -12.69 13.40
C ARG A 4 -9.90 -12.97 13.16
N LEU A 5 -9.10 -11.94 12.86
CA LEU A 5 -7.65 -12.08 12.63
C LEU A 5 -6.92 -12.44 13.93
N THR A 6 -7.20 -11.73 15.03
CA THR A 6 -6.63 -12.06 16.35
C THR A 6 -7.08 -13.44 16.85
N ALA A 7 -8.34 -13.82 16.65
CA ALA A 7 -8.81 -15.13 17.01
C ALA A 7 -8.16 -16.25 16.17
N ALA A 8 -7.95 -16.03 14.87
CA ALA A 8 -7.29 -17.00 14.00
C ALA A 8 -5.81 -17.18 14.36
N THR A 9 -5.07 -16.10 14.61
CA THR A 9 -3.65 -16.18 15.00
C THR A 9 -3.48 -16.81 16.38
N VAL A 10 -4.27 -16.42 17.36
CA VAL A 10 -4.24 -17.02 18.69
C VAL A 10 -4.68 -18.50 18.62
N GLY A 11 -5.72 -18.82 17.86
CA GLY A 11 -6.16 -20.21 17.65
C GLY A 11 -5.09 -21.09 17.03
N MET A 12 -4.34 -20.58 16.04
CA MET A 12 -3.23 -21.30 15.40
C MET A 12 -2.07 -21.56 16.40
N VAL A 13 -1.73 -20.57 17.23
CA VAL A 13 -0.70 -20.72 18.28
C VAL A 13 -1.14 -21.74 19.33
N VAL A 14 -2.39 -21.70 19.78
CA VAL A 14 -2.94 -22.67 20.75
C VAL A 14 -2.93 -24.08 20.16
N ALA A 15 -3.33 -24.25 18.90
CA ALA A 15 -3.32 -25.55 18.22
C ALA A 15 -1.87 -26.11 18.12
N ALA A 16 -0.90 -25.26 17.74
CA ALA A 16 0.51 -25.65 17.66
C ALA A 16 1.07 -26.06 19.03
N LEU A 17 0.75 -25.30 20.09
CA LEU A 17 1.19 -25.61 21.45
C LEU A 17 0.58 -26.91 21.97
N LEU A 18 -0.70 -27.18 21.68
CA LEU A 18 -1.34 -28.44 22.01
C LEU A 18 -0.68 -29.63 21.31
N LEU A 19 -0.36 -29.49 20.03
CA LEU A 19 0.30 -30.53 19.24
C LEU A 19 1.69 -30.83 19.76
N VAL A 20 2.48 -29.80 20.08
CA VAL A 20 3.80 -29.93 20.69
C VAL A 20 3.70 -30.55 22.10
N GLY A 21 2.72 -30.09 22.90
CA GLY A 21 2.51 -30.62 24.25
C GLY A 21 2.15 -32.10 24.27
N VAL A 22 1.23 -32.53 23.42
CA VAL A 22 0.90 -33.94 23.27
C VAL A 22 2.11 -34.76 22.77
N GLY A 23 2.81 -34.22 21.76
CA GLY A 23 4.02 -34.88 21.20
C GLY A 23 5.13 -35.08 22.25
N THR A 24 5.40 -34.04 23.04
CA THR A 24 6.44 -34.11 24.10
C THR A 24 6.04 -35.06 25.22
N THR A 25 4.78 -35.05 25.65
CA THR A 25 4.31 -35.98 26.70
C THR A 25 4.38 -37.43 26.24
N VAL A 26 3.96 -37.72 25.02
CA VAL A 26 4.07 -39.11 24.48
C VAL A 26 5.53 -39.51 24.33
N LEU A 27 6.40 -38.66 23.81
CA LEU A 27 7.81 -38.98 23.63
C LEU A 27 8.54 -39.17 24.94
N THR A 28 8.25 -38.32 25.93
CA THR A 28 8.85 -38.47 27.29
C THR A 28 8.38 -39.75 27.96
N ALA A 29 7.11 -40.10 27.83
CA ALA A 29 6.60 -41.36 28.41
C ALA A 29 7.18 -42.61 27.74
N VAL A 30 7.42 -42.56 26.41
CA VAL A 30 8.07 -43.69 25.71
C VAL A 30 9.55 -43.82 26.08
N ASN A 31 10.29 -42.73 26.13
CA ASN A 31 11.71 -42.73 26.48
C ASN A 31 11.94 -43.10 27.94
N ALA A 32 11.15 -42.56 28.87
CA ALA A 32 11.28 -42.92 30.29
C ALA A 32 11.11 -44.42 30.52
N ARG A 33 10.21 -45.07 29.81
CA ARG A 33 10.02 -46.52 29.90
C ARG A 33 11.21 -47.30 29.36
N ALA A 34 11.77 -46.86 28.23
CA ALA A 34 12.94 -47.52 27.65
C ALA A 34 14.20 -47.38 28.55
N ASP A 35 14.35 -46.19 29.13
CA ASP A 35 15.45 -45.89 30.06
C ASP A 35 15.34 -46.76 31.34
N THR A 36 14.13 -46.86 31.95
CA THR A 36 13.87 -47.69 33.13
C THR A 36 14.14 -49.19 32.85
N GLU A 37 13.74 -49.72 31.68
CA GLU A 37 14.02 -51.09 31.29
C GLU A 37 15.54 -51.35 31.15
N ALA A 38 16.27 -50.40 30.55
CA ALA A 38 17.72 -50.51 30.40
C ALA A 38 18.44 -50.48 31.76
N ASP A 39 18.03 -49.55 32.64
CA ASP A 39 18.58 -49.42 34.01
C ASP A 39 18.30 -50.65 34.85
N LEU A 40 17.10 -51.22 34.81
CA LEU A 40 16.77 -52.48 35.48
C LEU A 40 17.62 -53.63 35.01
N ARG A 41 17.85 -53.74 33.71
CA ARG A 41 18.73 -54.76 33.13
C ARG A 41 20.16 -54.66 33.66
N GLU A 42 20.73 -53.46 33.59
CA GLU A 42 22.09 -53.18 34.05
C GLU A 42 22.22 -53.45 35.56
N THR A 43 21.22 -53.00 36.34
CA THR A 43 21.19 -53.19 37.79
C THR A 43 21.07 -54.65 38.19
N VAL A 44 20.22 -55.46 37.53
CA VAL A 44 20.07 -56.88 37.72
C VAL A 44 21.35 -57.64 37.36
N GLU A 45 22.05 -57.27 36.31
CA GLU A 45 23.29 -57.84 35.86
C GLU A 45 24.38 -57.58 36.91
N SER A 46 24.57 -56.35 37.33
CA SER A 46 25.54 -55.92 38.34
C SER A 46 25.27 -56.57 39.67
N LEU A 47 24.00 -56.63 40.10
CA LEU A 47 23.66 -57.28 41.38
C LEU A 47 23.88 -58.80 41.33
N SER A 48 23.58 -59.45 40.20
CA SER A 48 23.81 -60.88 40.05
C SER A 48 25.30 -61.26 40.12
N GLU A 49 26.19 -60.42 39.63
CA GLU A 49 27.65 -60.59 39.75
C GLU A 49 28.12 -60.44 41.18
N LEU A 50 27.65 -59.40 41.87
CA LEU A 50 27.96 -59.21 43.29
C LEU A 50 27.45 -60.38 44.17
N LEU A 51 26.24 -60.88 43.91
CA LEU A 51 25.65 -61.99 44.61
C LEU A 51 26.37 -63.34 44.34
N THR A 52 27.04 -63.44 43.20
CA THR A 52 27.89 -64.61 42.88
C THR A 52 29.09 -64.71 43.82
N GLU A 53 29.64 -63.56 44.24
CA GLU A 53 30.78 -63.50 45.17
C GLU A 53 30.39 -63.65 46.66
N LEU A 54 29.14 -63.24 46.97
CA LEU A 54 28.62 -63.31 48.34
C LEU A 54 27.91 -64.66 48.61
N THR A 55 28.21 -65.33 49.68
CA THR A 55 27.48 -66.54 50.10
C THR A 55 26.29 -66.17 50.94
N ILE A 56 25.22 -65.75 50.28
CA ILE A 56 23.91 -65.52 50.90
C ILE A 56 23.20 -66.90 50.85
N VAL A 57 23.38 -67.76 51.84
CA VAL A 57 22.50 -68.92 52.04
C VAL A 57 21.38 -68.44 52.94
N PRO A 58 20.11 -68.51 52.53
CA PRO A 58 19.06 -68.33 53.49
C PRO A 58 19.15 -69.41 54.59
N ASP A 59 19.41 -68.97 55.77
CA ASP A 59 19.43 -69.89 56.87
C ASP A 59 18.01 -70.46 57.08
N ALA A 60 17.86 -71.78 57.16
CA ALA A 60 16.60 -72.46 57.33
C ALA A 60 15.84 -72.06 58.63
N SER A 61 16.45 -71.23 59.42
CA SER A 61 15.89 -70.68 60.67
C SER A 61 15.34 -69.25 60.52
N GLU A 62 15.64 -68.55 59.41
CA GLU A 62 15.10 -67.17 59.14
C GLU A 62 13.66 -67.23 58.68
N THR A 63 12.82 -66.53 59.42
CA THR A 63 11.41 -66.38 59.02
C THR A 63 11.28 -65.59 57.70
N GLY A 64 10.46 -66.02 56.73
CA GLY A 64 10.31 -65.36 55.43
C GLY A 64 10.00 -63.87 55.52
N ARG A 65 9.60 -63.34 56.68
CA ARG A 65 9.44 -61.94 56.98
C ARG A 65 10.75 -61.15 57.06
N ASP A 66 11.82 -61.77 57.66
CA ASP A 66 13.09 -61.08 57.80
C ASP A 66 13.87 -61.00 56.52
N ILE A 67 13.73 -62.01 55.62
CA ILE A 67 14.30 -61.98 54.28
C ILE A 67 13.61 -60.90 53.44
N ARG A 68 12.27 -60.84 53.54
CA ARG A 68 11.54 -59.80 52.80
C ARG A 68 11.89 -58.38 53.24
N ALA A 69 12.04 -58.15 54.56
CA ALA A 69 12.47 -56.81 55.06
C ALA A 69 13.88 -56.40 54.60
N ARG A 70 14.83 -57.34 54.49
CA ARG A 70 16.16 -57.10 53.96
C ARG A 70 16.14 -56.83 52.47
N LEU A 71 15.35 -57.58 51.72
CA LEU A 71 15.16 -57.33 50.26
C LEU A 71 14.53 -56.00 50.02
N GLN A 72 13.58 -55.59 50.86
CA GLN A 72 12.99 -54.26 50.78
C GLN A 72 14.00 -53.14 51.04
N THR A 73 14.84 -53.30 52.06
CA THR A 73 15.91 -52.33 52.34
C THR A 73 16.94 -52.27 51.21
N LEU A 74 17.22 -53.38 50.55
CA LEU A 74 18.04 -53.41 49.32
C LEU A 74 17.40 -52.76 48.15
N ALA A 75 16.08 -52.94 47.90
CA ALA A 75 15.32 -52.33 46.91
C ALA A 75 15.34 -50.78 47.06
N ASP A 76 15.12 -50.32 48.31
CA ASP A 76 15.19 -48.88 48.63
C ASP A 76 16.57 -48.30 48.35
N SER A 77 17.68 -49.09 48.65
CA SER A 77 19.05 -48.63 48.39
C SER A 77 19.43 -48.60 46.92
N LEU A 78 18.79 -49.39 46.08
CA LEU A 78 18.98 -49.49 44.66
C LEU A 78 17.96 -48.64 43.88
N SER A 79 17.04 -47.98 44.58
CA SER A 79 15.98 -47.16 44.02
C SER A 79 15.10 -47.92 43.02
N VAL A 80 14.75 -49.16 43.36
CA VAL A 80 13.81 -50.00 42.61
C VAL A 80 12.63 -50.37 43.50
N ASP A 81 11.46 -50.62 42.95
CA ASP A 81 10.22 -50.85 43.70
C ASP A 81 10.21 -52.21 44.40
N GLY A 82 10.88 -53.19 43.84
CA GLY A 82 10.91 -54.53 44.44
C GLY A 82 12.09 -55.37 44.01
N ILE A 83 12.60 -56.17 44.96
CA ILE A 83 13.62 -57.21 44.70
C ILE A 83 13.12 -58.55 45.20
N GLY A 84 13.22 -59.57 44.38
CA GLY A 84 12.94 -60.97 44.72
C GLY A 84 14.13 -61.86 44.52
N LEU A 85 14.25 -62.83 45.39
CA LEU A 85 15.27 -63.90 45.30
C LEU A 85 14.59 -65.26 45.33
N LEU A 86 14.88 -66.07 44.31
CA LEU A 86 14.36 -67.42 44.19
C LEU A 86 15.54 -68.43 44.12
N VAL A 87 15.44 -69.52 44.88
CA VAL A 87 16.34 -70.64 44.75
C VAL A 87 15.70 -71.66 43.82
N LEU A 88 16.45 -72.10 42.81
CA LEU A 88 15.99 -73.04 41.76
C LEU A 88 16.60 -74.45 42.07
N PRO A 89 15.97 -75.29 42.93
CA PRO A 89 16.46 -76.64 43.20
C PRO A 89 16.24 -77.56 41.97
N ARG A 90 17.07 -78.57 41.79
CA ARG A 90 17.06 -79.43 40.61
C ARG A 90 15.75 -80.23 40.40
N ASN A 91 15.01 -80.52 41.46
CA ASN A 91 13.85 -81.41 41.44
C ASN A 91 12.68 -80.98 42.34
N ARG A 92 12.56 -79.71 42.68
CA ARG A 92 11.48 -79.14 43.50
C ARG A 92 11.08 -77.77 42.95
N ASP A 93 9.92 -77.34 43.42
CA ASP A 93 9.44 -76.03 43.10
C ASP A 93 10.39 -74.94 43.60
N PRO A 94 10.48 -73.79 42.91
CA PRO A 94 11.26 -72.63 43.32
C PRO A 94 10.94 -72.19 44.75
N ILE A 95 11.97 -71.93 45.57
CA ILE A 95 11.81 -71.49 46.96
C ILE A 95 12.28 -70.06 47.08
N GLY A 96 11.47 -69.14 47.56
CA GLY A 96 11.81 -67.76 47.77
C GLY A 96 10.56 -66.81 47.64
N SER A 97 10.86 -65.56 47.47
CA SER A 97 9.78 -64.54 47.25
C SER A 97 10.02 -63.77 45.96
N LEU A 98 8.98 -63.63 45.23
CA LEU A 98 8.93 -62.67 44.08
C LEU A 98 8.44 -61.31 44.55
N PRO A 99 8.77 -60.23 43.88
CA PRO A 99 8.13 -58.95 44.04
C PRO A 99 6.63 -59.05 43.79
N ASP A 100 5.88 -58.14 44.40
CA ASP A 100 4.42 -58.09 44.18
C ASP A 100 4.10 -57.84 42.70
N GLY A 101 3.10 -58.57 42.15
CA GLY A 101 2.67 -58.49 40.77
C GLY A 101 3.34 -59.48 39.81
N LEU A 102 4.34 -60.25 40.22
CA LEU A 102 4.99 -61.27 39.40
C LEU A 102 4.75 -62.68 39.93
N THR A 103 4.55 -63.60 38.98
CA THR A 103 4.38 -65.02 39.24
C THR A 103 5.54 -65.83 38.64
N VAL A 104 5.74 -67.06 39.08
CA VAL A 104 6.77 -67.94 38.54
C VAL A 104 6.49 -68.28 37.06
N GLU A 105 5.24 -68.20 36.62
CA GLU A 105 4.82 -68.48 35.26
C GLU A 105 5.29 -67.38 34.26
N ASP A 106 5.55 -66.16 34.76
CA ASP A 106 6.03 -65.04 33.93
C ASP A 106 7.52 -65.18 33.58
N LEU A 107 8.24 -66.11 34.27
CA LEU A 107 9.66 -66.29 34.15
C LEU A 107 10.00 -67.47 33.26
N ASP A 108 10.80 -67.24 32.20
CA ASP A 108 11.35 -68.32 31.40
C ASP A 108 12.50 -69.01 32.11
N ALA A 109 12.19 -70.17 32.81
CA ALA A 109 13.15 -70.91 33.60
C ALA A 109 14.35 -71.45 32.79
N ASP A 110 14.23 -71.62 31.49
CA ASP A 110 15.30 -72.19 30.68
C ASP A 110 16.33 -71.10 30.28
N LEU A 111 15.88 -69.92 29.93
CA LEU A 111 16.73 -68.74 29.68
C LEU A 111 17.49 -68.36 30.96
N LEU A 112 16.78 -68.29 32.10
CA LEU A 112 17.33 -67.91 33.37
C LEU A 112 18.35 -68.97 33.93
N ARG A 113 18.14 -70.27 33.57
CA ARG A 113 19.15 -71.34 33.89
C ARG A 113 20.37 -71.18 32.98
N ALA A 114 20.29 -70.62 31.82
CA ALA A 114 21.41 -70.30 30.95
C ALA A 114 22.28 -69.14 31.49
N GLY A 115 21.77 -68.37 32.46
CA GLY A 115 22.41 -67.16 32.96
C GLY A 115 22.14 -65.90 32.09
N GLU A 116 21.14 -65.97 31.21
CA GLU A 116 20.71 -64.83 30.39
C GLU A 116 19.81 -63.92 31.24
N THR A 117 19.80 -62.62 30.89
CA THR A 117 18.93 -61.63 31.53
C THR A 117 17.61 -61.57 30.72
N GLN A 118 16.52 -61.85 31.40
CA GLN A 118 15.17 -61.66 30.84
C GLN A 118 14.60 -60.36 31.38
N SER A 119 14.07 -59.53 30.53
CA SER A 119 13.20 -58.39 30.90
C SER A 119 11.91 -58.48 30.13
N ASN A 120 10.83 -58.08 30.79
CA ASN A 120 9.52 -58.02 30.17
C ASN A 120 8.65 -57.03 30.94
N ARG A 121 7.44 -56.84 30.45
CA ARG A 121 6.49 -55.89 30.98
C ARG A 121 5.14 -56.57 31.23
N ASP A 122 4.56 -56.32 32.38
CA ASP A 122 3.18 -56.64 32.67
C ASP A 122 2.41 -55.35 33.12
N GLY A 123 1.57 -54.81 32.25
CA GLY A 123 0.91 -53.55 32.47
C GLY A 123 1.87 -52.35 32.56
N ASP A 124 1.97 -51.67 33.70
CA ASP A 124 2.92 -50.59 33.98
C ASP A 124 4.16 -51.07 34.75
N LEU A 125 4.14 -52.33 35.27
CA LEU A 125 5.23 -52.93 35.95
C LEU A 125 6.30 -53.39 34.93
N LEU A 126 7.51 -52.86 35.04
CA LEU A 126 8.68 -53.32 34.33
C LEU A 126 9.46 -54.26 35.26
N TRP A 127 9.94 -55.38 34.72
CA TRP A 127 10.75 -56.30 35.49
C TRP A 127 11.94 -56.84 34.69
N ALA A 128 13.00 -57.10 35.41
CA ALA A 128 14.15 -57.78 34.88
C ALA A 128 14.57 -58.90 35.84
N ALA A 129 14.96 -60.03 35.27
CA ALA A 129 15.36 -61.20 36.04
C ALA A 129 16.64 -61.81 35.46
N ARG A 130 17.54 -62.29 36.33
CA ARG A 130 18.78 -63.04 35.93
C ARG A 130 19.10 -64.16 36.87
N GLY A 131 19.44 -65.27 36.25
CA GLY A 131 19.94 -66.44 37.00
C GLY A 131 21.45 -66.39 37.26
N TYR A 132 21.84 -66.71 38.45
CA TYR A 132 23.29 -66.82 38.83
C TYR A 132 23.58 -68.09 39.68
N VAL A 133 24.84 -68.49 39.76
CA VAL A 133 25.28 -69.64 40.58
C VAL A 133 26.02 -69.12 41.79
N SER A 134 25.44 -69.34 42.97
CA SER A 134 26.09 -68.97 44.24
C SER A 134 27.37 -69.82 44.51
N ARG A 135 28.27 -69.33 45.35
CA ARG A 135 29.46 -70.07 45.81
C ARG A 135 29.15 -71.46 46.39
N SER A 136 27.97 -71.70 46.90
CA SER A 136 27.48 -72.97 47.33
C SER A 136 27.13 -73.96 46.24
N GLY A 137 27.25 -73.54 44.96
CA GLY A 137 26.81 -74.29 43.77
C GLY A 137 25.31 -74.37 43.57
N THR A 138 24.54 -73.59 44.31
CA THR A 138 23.08 -73.53 44.19
C THR A 138 22.71 -72.43 43.16
N ARG A 139 21.83 -72.79 42.22
CA ARG A 139 21.30 -71.79 41.27
C ARG A 139 20.24 -70.92 41.93
N GLN A 140 20.41 -69.62 41.81
CA GLN A 140 19.51 -68.63 42.34
C GLN A 140 19.10 -67.65 41.23
N LEU A 141 18.01 -67.00 41.43
CA LEU A 141 17.42 -65.98 40.53
C LEU A 141 17.22 -64.68 41.29
N VAL A 142 17.69 -63.63 40.76
CA VAL A 142 17.33 -62.27 41.20
C VAL A 142 16.33 -61.66 40.23
N VAL A 143 15.28 -61.12 40.79
CA VAL A 143 14.23 -60.44 40.04
C VAL A 143 14.09 -59.05 40.61
N MET A 144 14.04 -58.06 39.75
CA MET A 144 13.80 -56.65 40.12
C MET A 144 12.57 -56.14 39.39
N THR A 145 11.82 -55.33 40.07
CA THR A 145 10.63 -54.64 39.49
C THR A 145 10.76 -53.16 39.74
N ASP A 146 10.31 -52.38 38.76
CA ASP A 146 10.20 -50.94 38.89
C ASP A 146 8.98 -50.44 38.07
N GLU A 147 8.28 -49.46 38.60
CA GLU A 147 7.25 -48.76 37.90
C GLU A 147 7.84 -47.46 37.38
N PRO A 148 7.72 -47.15 36.07
CA PRO A 148 8.21 -45.90 35.56
C PRO A 148 7.51 -44.73 36.29
N ASP A 149 8.33 -44.01 37.07
CA ASP A 149 7.83 -42.87 37.85
C ASP A 149 7.03 -41.92 36.94
N PRO A 150 5.83 -41.54 37.30
CA PRO A 150 5.10 -40.53 36.53
C PRO A 150 5.73 -39.15 36.72
N LEU A 151 7.03 -39.00 36.31
CA LEU A 151 7.85 -37.78 36.37
C LEU A 151 7.30 -36.65 35.49
N LEU A 152 5.98 -36.66 35.18
CA LEU A 152 5.36 -35.67 34.36
C LEU A 152 5.09 -34.35 35.09
N MET A 153 5.07 -34.33 36.41
CA MET A 153 4.62 -33.17 37.18
C MET A 153 5.52 -31.93 37.09
N PRO A 154 6.87 -31.99 37.26
CA PRO A 154 7.69 -30.78 37.15
C PRO A 154 7.81 -30.26 35.73
N SER A 155 8.03 -31.14 34.76
CA SER A 155 8.13 -30.78 33.33
C SER A 155 6.82 -30.22 32.75
N PHE A 156 5.70 -30.77 33.17
CA PHE A 156 4.35 -30.30 32.76
C PHE A 156 4.05 -28.90 33.29
N ARG A 157 4.46 -28.55 34.51
CA ARG A 157 4.30 -27.20 35.07
C ARG A 157 5.06 -26.16 34.27
N TRP A 158 6.31 -26.43 33.90
CA TRP A 158 7.13 -25.54 33.06
C TRP A 158 6.55 -25.41 31.66
N PHE A 159 6.06 -26.50 31.08
CA PHE A 159 5.36 -26.48 29.80
C PHE A 159 4.11 -25.60 29.83
N LEU A 160 3.28 -25.72 30.88
CA LEU A 160 2.09 -24.87 31.02
C LEU A 160 2.45 -23.39 31.15
N LEU A 161 3.47 -23.05 31.94
CA LEU A 161 3.95 -21.68 32.11
C LEU A 161 4.49 -21.10 30.78
N ALA A 162 5.29 -21.86 30.05
CA ALA A 162 5.82 -21.47 28.76
C ALA A 162 4.70 -21.29 27.71
N SER A 163 3.72 -22.19 27.72
CA SER A 163 2.57 -22.11 26.83
C SER A 163 1.72 -20.87 27.11
N LEU A 164 1.46 -20.58 28.40
CA LEU A 164 0.73 -19.38 28.80
C LEU A 164 1.46 -18.11 28.39
N ALA A 165 2.79 -18.04 28.62
CA ALA A 165 3.61 -16.92 28.20
C ALA A 165 3.56 -16.70 26.67
N THR A 166 3.67 -17.79 25.90
CA THR A 166 3.60 -17.74 24.43
C THR A 166 2.25 -17.24 23.92
N ILE A 167 1.13 -17.70 24.54
CA ILE A 167 -0.21 -17.24 24.20
C ILE A 167 -0.36 -15.74 24.47
N VAL A 168 0.15 -15.27 25.62
CA VAL A 168 0.11 -13.84 25.98
C VAL A 168 0.91 -13.01 24.98
N VAL A 169 2.13 -13.41 24.65
CA VAL A 169 2.98 -12.72 23.65
C VAL A 169 2.28 -12.71 22.28
N ALA A 170 1.76 -13.85 21.83
CA ALA A 170 1.05 -13.95 20.57
C ALA A 170 -0.19 -13.03 20.52
N ALA A 171 -0.95 -12.95 21.61
CA ALA A 171 -2.12 -12.05 21.71
C ALA A 171 -1.71 -10.57 21.68
N LEU A 172 -0.61 -10.20 22.33
CA LEU A 172 -0.06 -8.84 22.30
C LEU A 172 0.42 -8.46 20.91
N VAL A 173 1.20 -9.32 20.25
CA VAL A 173 1.71 -9.09 18.88
C VAL A 173 0.55 -9.02 17.88
N ALA A 174 -0.36 -9.97 17.92
CA ALA A 174 -1.55 -9.96 17.05
C ALA A 174 -2.42 -8.72 17.28
N GLY A 175 -2.56 -8.28 18.54
CA GLY A 175 -3.27 -7.06 18.89
C GLY A 175 -2.59 -5.81 18.34
N ARG A 176 -1.25 -5.74 18.38
CA ARG A 176 -0.47 -4.63 17.84
C ARG A 176 -0.52 -4.59 16.30
N ILE A 177 -0.29 -5.70 15.62
CA ILE A 177 -0.37 -5.81 14.16
C ILE A 177 -1.80 -5.46 13.68
N SER A 178 -2.82 -5.97 14.38
CA SER A 178 -4.20 -5.65 14.02
C SER A 178 -4.54 -4.16 14.17
N ARG A 179 -3.92 -3.45 15.12
CA ARG A 179 -4.12 -2.00 15.27
C ARG A 179 -3.37 -1.20 14.21
N SER A 180 -2.11 -1.58 13.91
CA SER A 180 -1.29 -0.88 12.92
C SER A 180 -1.82 -1.01 11.50
N LEU A 181 -2.38 -2.16 11.11
CA LEU A 181 -2.89 -2.38 9.75
C LEU A 181 -4.37 -2.05 9.60
N THR A 182 -5.22 -2.50 10.55
CA THR A 182 -6.69 -2.38 10.36
C THR A 182 -7.21 -0.96 10.66
N GLY A 183 -6.53 -0.22 11.51
CA GLY A 183 -6.89 1.16 11.86
C GLY A 183 -6.83 2.09 10.65
N PRO A 184 -5.64 2.25 10.03
CA PRO A 184 -5.46 3.11 8.86
C PRO A 184 -6.35 2.73 7.67
N ILE A 185 -6.47 1.43 7.36
CA ILE A 185 -7.33 0.96 6.26
C ILE A 185 -8.80 1.35 6.47
N ARG A 186 -9.29 1.30 7.71
CA ARG A 186 -10.67 1.76 8.01
C ARG A 186 -10.78 3.27 7.88
N ALA A 187 -9.83 4.02 8.42
CA ALA A 187 -9.79 5.46 8.27
C ALA A 187 -9.78 5.87 6.79
N SER A 188 -8.94 5.21 5.98
CA SER A 188 -8.87 5.40 4.52
C SER A 188 -10.22 5.17 3.84
N ARG A 189 -10.90 4.06 4.17
CA ARG A 189 -12.22 3.75 3.63
C ARG A 189 -13.27 4.80 4.04
N ASP A 190 -13.25 5.22 5.29
CA ASP A 190 -14.26 6.15 5.83
C ASP A 190 -14.04 7.57 5.26
N VAL A 191 -12.78 8.00 5.13
CA VAL A 191 -12.43 9.27 4.44
C VAL A 191 -12.77 9.22 2.96
N ALA A 192 -12.42 8.13 2.25
CA ALA A 192 -12.78 7.97 0.84
C ALA A 192 -14.30 8.03 0.61
N ARG A 193 -15.11 7.47 1.54
CA ARG A 193 -16.58 7.59 1.48
C ARG A 193 -17.08 9.00 1.73
N ARG A 194 -16.45 9.76 2.64
CA ARG A 194 -16.78 11.15 2.89
C ARG A 194 -16.46 12.01 1.67
N ILE A 195 -15.29 11.81 1.05
CA ILE A 195 -14.91 12.48 -0.20
C ILE A 195 -15.91 12.19 -1.31
N ALA A 196 -16.29 10.92 -1.50
CA ALA A 196 -17.29 10.52 -2.48
C ALA A 196 -18.70 11.09 -2.20
N ALA A 197 -19.01 11.44 -0.95
CA ALA A 197 -20.24 12.12 -0.55
C ALA A 197 -20.15 13.66 -0.66
N GLY A 198 -19.00 14.20 -1.17
CA GLY A 198 -18.81 15.63 -1.38
C GLY A 198 -18.08 16.38 -0.27
N ASP A 199 -17.67 15.70 0.82
CA ASP A 199 -16.85 16.28 1.89
C ASP A 199 -15.37 16.25 1.48
N LEU A 200 -14.96 17.23 0.70
CA LEU A 200 -13.60 17.34 0.17
C LEU A 200 -12.58 17.81 1.21
N ASP A 201 -13.03 18.24 2.40
CA ASP A 201 -12.15 18.63 3.51
C ASP A 201 -11.73 17.42 4.38
N ALA A 202 -12.34 16.25 4.14
CA ALA A 202 -12.02 15.04 4.87
C ALA A 202 -10.58 14.60 4.61
N ARG A 203 -9.79 14.44 5.68
CA ARG A 203 -8.40 13.94 5.63
C ARG A 203 -8.20 12.80 6.61
N ILE A 204 -7.26 11.92 6.29
CA ILE A 204 -6.78 10.90 7.22
C ILE A 204 -5.72 11.57 8.09
N PRO A 205 -5.87 11.57 9.44
CA PRO A 205 -4.90 12.21 10.33
C PRO A 205 -3.51 11.56 10.23
N ASP A 206 -2.44 12.36 10.29
CA ASP A 206 -1.04 11.91 10.22
C ASP A 206 -0.66 10.90 11.32
N ALA A 207 -1.31 10.97 12.49
CA ALA A 207 -1.13 10.01 13.57
C ALA A 207 -1.53 8.57 13.18
N THR A 208 -2.36 8.40 12.15
CA THR A 208 -2.74 7.10 11.57
C THR A 208 -1.74 6.64 10.50
N ALA A 209 -0.95 7.54 9.95
CA ALA A 209 0.05 7.32 8.90
C ALA A 209 1.48 7.09 9.45
N ALA A 210 1.65 6.79 10.74
CA ALA A 210 2.94 6.73 11.44
C ALA A 210 3.90 5.62 10.96
N GLY A 211 3.57 4.88 9.89
CA GLY A 211 4.43 3.91 9.22
C GLY A 211 4.99 4.48 7.92
N ARG A 212 6.27 4.22 7.63
CA ARG A 212 6.89 4.38 6.30
C ARG A 212 6.67 3.11 5.45
N ASP A 213 5.57 2.42 5.70
CA ASP A 213 5.15 1.21 5.03
C ASP A 213 4.11 1.51 3.93
N GLU A 214 3.67 0.51 3.22
CA GLU A 214 2.68 0.59 2.14
C GLU A 214 1.37 1.23 2.59
N VAL A 215 1.05 1.12 3.89
CA VAL A 215 -0.15 1.73 4.48
C VAL A 215 0.02 3.25 4.63
N GLY A 216 1.22 3.70 4.98
CA GLY A 216 1.57 5.12 5.01
C GLY A 216 1.48 5.75 3.63
N GLU A 217 1.98 5.06 2.59
CA GLU A 217 1.90 5.49 1.20
C GLU A 217 0.44 5.59 0.70
N LEU A 218 -0.40 4.62 1.06
CA LEU A 218 -1.84 4.65 0.76
C LEU A 218 -2.52 5.88 1.40
N VAL A 219 -2.22 6.19 2.65
CA VAL A 219 -2.76 7.36 3.34
C VAL A 219 -2.34 8.66 2.66
N ALA A 220 -1.05 8.79 2.32
CA ALA A 220 -0.52 9.95 1.59
C ALA A 220 -1.20 10.12 0.22
N SER A 221 -1.38 9.01 -0.52
CA SER A 221 -2.04 9.03 -1.83
C SER A 221 -3.50 9.46 -1.75
N ILE A 222 -4.25 9.00 -0.74
CA ILE A 222 -5.65 9.42 -0.55
C ILE A 222 -5.74 10.90 -0.16
N ASN A 223 -4.87 11.39 0.73
CA ASN A 223 -4.85 12.79 1.10
C ASN A 223 -4.47 13.67 -0.10
N SER A 224 -3.47 13.28 -0.89
CA SER A 224 -3.09 13.99 -2.14
C SER A 224 -4.22 14.00 -3.16
N MET A 225 -4.95 12.89 -3.32
CA MET A 225 -6.14 12.84 -4.18
C MET A 225 -7.22 13.81 -3.69
N ALA A 226 -7.45 13.88 -2.37
CA ALA A 226 -8.41 14.81 -1.77
C ALA A 226 -8.01 16.28 -2.02
N ASP A 227 -6.71 16.62 -1.88
CA ASP A 227 -6.18 17.95 -2.17
C ASP A 227 -6.39 18.34 -3.65
N ASN A 228 -6.12 17.41 -4.57
CA ASN A 228 -6.31 17.63 -5.99
C ASN A 228 -7.80 17.85 -6.34
N LEU A 229 -8.70 17.02 -5.78
CA LEU A 229 -10.15 17.17 -5.97
C LEU A 229 -10.67 18.49 -5.40
N GLN A 230 -10.21 18.88 -4.22
CA GLN A 230 -10.58 20.13 -3.57
C GLN A 230 -10.13 21.33 -4.41
N ARG A 231 -8.87 21.30 -4.89
CA ARG A 231 -8.33 22.35 -5.77
C ARG A 231 -9.09 22.43 -7.09
N SER A 232 -9.33 21.28 -7.72
CA SER A 232 -10.11 21.22 -8.98
C SER A 232 -11.52 21.79 -8.80
N ASN A 233 -12.23 21.42 -7.74
CA ASN A 233 -13.58 21.92 -7.44
C ASN A 233 -13.59 23.42 -7.12
N ALA A 234 -12.55 23.93 -6.43
CA ALA A 234 -12.41 25.36 -6.17
C ALA A 234 -12.21 26.16 -7.47
N LEU A 235 -11.34 25.67 -8.38
CA LEU A 235 -11.11 26.26 -9.69
C LEU A 235 -12.39 26.24 -10.55
N GLU A 236 -13.12 25.13 -10.55
CA GLU A 236 -14.40 25.04 -11.29
C GLU A 236 -15.44 26.04 -10.76
N ARG A 237 -15.58 26.16 -9.45
CA ARG A 237 -16.49 27.17 -8.86
C ARG A 237 -16.06 28.59 -9.18
N GLN A 238 -14.78 28.89 -9.11
CA GLN A 238 -14.25 30.19 -9.49
C GLN A 238 -14.52 30.48 -10.95
N PHE A 239 -14.32 29.50 -11.85
CA PHE A 239 -14.66 29.58 -13.26
C PHE A 239 -16.14 29.94 -13.48
N LEU A 240 -17.06 29.19 -12.87
CA LEU A 240 -18.50 29.46 -13.01
C LEU A 240 -18.92 30.85 -12.49
N MET A 241 -18.31 31.31 -11.41
CA MET A 241 -18.58 32.65 -10.87
C MET A 241 -18.07 33.75 -11.80
N SER A 242 -16.86 33.60 -12.36
CA SER A 242 -16.28 34.56 -13.28
C SER A 242 -17.07 34.63 -14.58
N VAL A 243 -17.41 33.49 -15.19
CA VAL A 243 -18.26 33.40 -16.38
C VAL A 243 -19.62 34.12 -16.14
N SER A 244 -20.22 33.87 -14.97
CA SER A 244 -21.50 34.50 -14.61
C SER A 244 -21.39 36.02 -14.52
N HIS A 245 -20.27 36.52 -14.00
CA HIS A 245 -19.99 37.97 -13.93
C HIS A 245 -19.77 38.54 -15.32
N ASP A 246 -18.96 37.89 -16.16
CA ASP A 246 -18.61 38.37 -17.51
C ASP A 246 -19.78 38.32 -18.51
N LEU A 247 -20.75 37.44 -18.29
CA LEU A 247 -22.03 37.46 -19.02
C LEU A 247 -22.99 38.53 -18.52
N ARG A 248 -23.03 38.80 -17.20
CA ARG A 248 -23.97 39.72 -16.60
C ARG A 248 -23.69 41.18 -17.00
N THR A 249 -22.42 41.57 -17.07
CA THR A 249 -22.00 42.95 -17.35
C THR A 249 -22.53 43.44 -18.72
N PRO A 250 -22.22 42.80 -19.87
CA PRO A 250 -22.69 43.20 -21.17
C PRO A 250 -24.24 43.10 -21.27
N LEU A 251 -24.84 42.07 -20.66
CA LEU A 251 -26.29 41.92 -20.66
C LEU A 251 -26.99 43.08 -19.93
N THR A 252 -26.40 43.55 -18.81
CA THR A 252 -26.91 44.70 -18.05
C THR A 252 -26.81 45.98 -18.91
N SER A 253 -25.70 46.17 -19.63
CA SER A 253 -25.48 47.28 -20.53
C SER A 253 -26.52 47.27 -21.66
N ILE A 254 -26.67 46.13 -22.36
CA ILE A 254 -27.67 45.97 -23.42
C ILE A 254 -29.08 46.30 -22.91
N LYS A 255 -29.46 45.74 -21.76
CA LYS A 255 -30.78 45.97 -21.18
C LYS A 255 -30.98 47.43 -20.79
N GLY A 256 -29.99 48.04 -20.14
CA GLY A 256 -30.07 49.46 -19.75
C GLY A 256 -30.22 50.41 -20.93
N TYR A 257 -29.44 50.20 -22.01
CA TYR A 257 -29.60 51.00 -23.24
C TYR A 257 -30.94 50.76 -23.95
N ALA A 258 -31.42 49.54 -23.99
CA ALA A 258 -32.71 49.18 -24.57
C ALA A 258 -33.89 49.81 -23.77
N GLU A 259 -33.85 49.77 -22.44
CA GLU A 259 -34.84 50.44 -21.57
C GLU A 259 -34.80 51.96 -21.78
N ALA A 260 -33.62 52.56 -21.77
CA ALA A 260 -33.46 54.00 -21.95
C ALA A 260 -33.90 54.47 -23.34
N LEU A 261 -33.76 53.68 -24.39
CA LEU A 261 -34.32 53.92 -25.71
C LEU A 261 -35.83 53.86 -25.67
N THR A 262 -36.42 52.87 -24.97
CA THR A 262 -37.88 52.71 -24.87
C THR A 262 -38.55 53.87 -24.11
N ASP A 263 -37.89 54.35 -23.06
CA ASP A 263 -38.33 55.42 -22.18
C ASP A 263 -38.08 56.81 -22.80
N GLY A 264 -37.44 56.88 -23.98
CA GLY A 264 -37.08 58.13 -24.62
C GLY A 264 -36.04 58.98 -23.90
N ALA A 265 -35.26 58.33 -22.97
CA ALA A 265 -34.27 58.99 -22.17
C ALA A 265 -32.94 59.22 -22.91
N ILE A 266 -32.72 58.55 -24.05
CA ILE A 266 -31.50 58.68 -24.88
C ILE A 266 -31.88 59.47 -26.17
N VAL A 267 -31.13 60.54 -26.42
CA VAL A 267 -31.31 61.39 -27.65
C VAL A 267 -30.53 60.80 -28.83
N ASP A 268 -29.36 60.22 -28.62
CA ASP A 268 -28.59 59.61 -29.70
C ASP A 268 -28.90 58.12 -29.83
N HIS A 269 -29.92 57.79 -30.60
CA HIS A 269 -30.36 56.43 -30.91
C HIS A 269 -29.24 55.59 -31.60
N GLN A 270 -28.39 56.27 -32.42
CA GLN A 270 -27.32 55.57 -33.15
C GLN A 270 -26.21 55.15 -32.20
N GLN A 271 -25.84 55.96 -31.19
CA GLN A 271 -24.89 55.62 -30.19
C GLN A 271 -25.38 54.46 -29.34
N ALA A 272 -26.63 54.48 -28.92
CA ALA A 272 -27.24 53.41 -28.16
C ALA A 272 -27.26 52.08 -28.95
N GLY A 273 -27.63 52.14 -30.24
CA GLY A 273 -27.58 50.97 -31.14
C GLY A 273 -26.17 50.39 -31.26
N ARG A 274 -25.13 51.22 -31.44
CA ARG A 274 -23.74 50.79 -31.50
C ARG A 274 -23.25 50.11 -30.19
N VAL A 275 -23.64 50.64 -29.04
CA VAL A 275 -23.30 50.02 -27.76
C VAL A 275 -23.94 48.65 -27.62
N ILE A 276 -25.24 48.53 -27.94
CA ILE A 276 -25.96 47.27 -27.89
C ILE A 276 -25.32 46.23 -28.83
N GLU A 277 -24.99 46.62 -30.08
CA GLU A 277 -24.33 45.77 -31.06
C GLU A 277 -22.95 45.29 -30.55
N THR A 278 -22.11 46.20 -30.05
CA THR A 278 -20.76 45.88 -29.49
C THR A 278 -20.85 44.90 -28.35
N GLU A 279 -21.79 45.10 -27.42
CA GLU A 279 -21.96 44.20 -26.28
C GLU A 279 -22.57 42.85 -26.67
N ALA A 280 -23.43 42.82 -27.69
CA ALA A 280 -23.95 41.56 -28.23
C ALA A 280 -22.86 40.74 -28.94
N ASP A 281 -22.00 41.36 -29.75
CA ASP A 281 -20.85 40.72 -30.40
C ASP A 281 -19.84 40.20 -29.36
N ARG A 282 -19.69 40.94 -28.24
CA ARG A 282 -18.85 40.50 -27.12
C ARG A 282 -19.41 39.25 -26.44
N LEU A 283 -20.74 39.20 -26.21
CA LEU A 283 -21.41 38.01 -25.66
C LEU A 283 -21.31 36.81 -26.60
N GLU A 284 -21.49 37.00 -27.91
CA GLU A 284 -21.36 35.93 -28.90
C GLU A 284 -19.97 35.32 -28.87
N ARG A 285 -18.90 36.13 -28.84
CA ARG A 285 -17.53 35.65 -28.72
C ARG A 285 -17.30 34.88 -27.41
N LEU A 286 -17.78 35.42 -26.27
CA LEU A 286 -17.63 34.78 -24.98
C LEU A 286 -18.31 33.40 -24.95
N VAL A 287 -19.54 33.30 -25.48
CA VAL A 287 -20.28 32.03 -25.57
C VAL A 287 -19.56 31.06 -26.53
N GLY A 288 -19.04 31.55 -27.65
CA GLY A 288 -18.22 30.76 -28.59
C GLY A 288 -16.97 30.18 -27.93
N ASP A 289 -16.24 30.99 -27.17
CA ASP A 289 -15.05 30.56 -26.41
C ASP A 289 -15.38 29.50 -25.36
N LEU A 290 -16.48 29.68 -24.62
CA LEU A 290 -16.95 28.70 -23.62
C LEU A 290 -17.33 27.37 -24.26
N LEU A 291 -18.08 27.40 -25.39
CA LEU A 291 -18.44 26.18 -26.10
C LEU A 291 -17.21 25.46 -26.68
N LEU A 292 -16.22 26.24 -27.17
CA LEU A 292 -14.96 25.67 -27.64
C LEU A 292 -14.20 25.00 -26.50
N LEU A 293 -14.03 25.65 -25.34
CA LEU A 293 -13.38 25.07 -24.18
C LEU A 293 -14.07 23.79 -23.69
N ALA A 294 -15.41 23.80 -23.65
CA ALA A 294 -16.17 22.61 -23.30
C ALA A 294 -15.95 21.45 -24.30
N ARG A 295 -15.81 21.75 -25.59
CA ARG A 295 -15.48 20.76 -26.62
C ARG A 295 -14.01 20.30 -26.51
N LEU A 296 -13.10 21.22 -26.18
CA LEU A 296 -11.68 20.89 -25.93
C LEU A 296 -11.48 19.99 -24.71
N GLU A 297 -12.37 19.96 -23.73
CA GLU A 297 -12.34 18.99 -22.62
C GLU A 297 -12.68 17.57 -23.04
N SER A 298 -13.40 17.40 -24.16
CA SER A 298 -13.70 16.06 -24.68
C SER A 298 -12.44 15.38 -25.22
N THR A 299 -12.32 14.08 -24.96
CA THR A 299 -11.23 13.26 -25.46
C THR A 299 -11.22 13.16 -27.00
N ASP A 300 -12.41 13.28 -27.62
CA ASP A 300 -12.64 13.11 -29.05
C ASP A 300 -12.80 14.45 -29.81
N PHE A 301 -12.04 15.49 -29.42
CA PHE A 301 -12.08 16.75 -30.15
C PHE A 301 -11.53 16.55 -31.58
N PRO A 302 -12.34 16.75 -32.63
CA PRO A 302 -11.89 16.51 -34.00
C PRO A 302 -10.98 17.65 -34.47
N LEU A 303 -9.80 17.30 -34.98
CA LEU A 303 -8.85 18.18 -35.65
C LEU A 303 -8.75 17.76 -37.10
N ASP A 304 -8.95 18.69 -38.02
CA ASP A 304 -8.72 18.48 -39.46
C ASP A 304 -7.23 18.82 -39.81
N ARG A 305 -6.36 17.92 -39.35
CA ARG A 305 -4.89 18.11 -39.52
C ARG A 305 -4.51 17.87 -40.98
N ARG A 306 -3.76 18.81 -41.51
CA ARG A 306 -3.17 18.73 -42.86
C ARG A 306 -1.86 19.52 -42.92
N THR A 307 -0.98 19.16 -43.84
CA THR A 307 0.24 19.92 -44.10
C THR A 307 -0.10 21.23 -44.77
N VAL A 308 0.19 22.35 -44.11
CA VAL A 308 -0.12 23.68 -44.56
C VAL A 308 1.07 24.62 -44.55
N ALA A 309 1.08 25.60 -45.46
CA ALA A 309 2.09 26.67 -45.45
C ALA A 309 1.69 27.72 -44.38
N LEU A 310 2.52 27.81 -43.31
CA LEU A 310 2.26 28.73 -42.22
C LEU A 310 2.36 30.20 -42.63
N ASN A 311 3.25 30.51 -43.56
CA ASN A 311 3.44 31.88 -44.10
C ASN A 311 2.09 32.47 -44.61
N ASP A 312 1.41 31.70 -45.44
CA ASP A 312 0.12 32.14 -46.03
C ASP A 312 -0.98 32.31 -44.98
N LEU A 313 -1.04 31.39 -44.01
CA LEU A 313 -2.01 31.45 -42.92
C LEU A 313 -1.78 32.65 -42.00
N VAL A 314 -0.53 32.92 -41.65
CA VAL A 314 -0.18 34.08 -40.82
C VAL A 314 -0.52 35.37 -41.56
N ASP A 315 -0.12 35.50 -42.83
CA ASP A 315 -0.38 36.70 -43.63
C ASP A 315 -1.89 36.96 -43.81
N ALA A 316 -2.66 35.93 -44.17
CA ALA A 316 -4.10 36.02 -44.31
C ALA A 316 -4.80 36.44 -43.01
N THR A 317 -4.42 35.81 -41.88
CA THR A 317 -5.03 36.09 -40.59
C THR A 317 -4.70 37.49 -40.09
N VAL A 318 -3.42 37.88 -40.17
CA VAL A 318 -2.97 39.23 -39.74
C VAL A 318 -3.57 40.33 -40.65
N THR A 319 -3.67 40.08 -41.95
CA THR A 319 -4.35 41.02 -42.88
C THR A 319 -5.80 41.26 -42.47
N GLY A 320 -6.54 40.21 -42.06
CA GLY A 320 -7.89 40.33 -41.55
C GLY A 320 -8.01 41.21 -40.31
N LEU A 321 -6.96 41.26 -39.47
CA LEU A 321 -6.93 42.03 -38.22
C LEU A 321 -6.41 43.48 -38.38
N GLN A 322 -5.92 43.86 -39.57
CA GLN A 322 -5.43 45.22 -39.84
C GLN A 322 -6.48 46.30 -39.61
N HIS A 323 -7.74 46.01 -39.86
CA HIS A 323 -8.83 46.97 -39.65
C HIS A 323 -9.02 47.25 -38.14
N GLU A 324 -9.00 46.23 -37.33
CA GLU A 324 -9.10 46.32 -35.86
C GLU A 324 -7.88 47.10 -35.28
N ALA A 325 -6.66 46.79 -35.73
CA ALA A 325 -5.47 47.50 -35.34
C ALA A 325 -5.55 49.00 -35.61
N ARG A 326 -6.02 49.39 -36.82
CA ARG A 326 -6.23 50.81 -37.18
C ARG A 326 -7.28 51.48 -36.30
N GLY A 327 -8.34 50.78 -35.97
CA GLY A 327 -9.39 51.30 -35.08
C GLY A 327 -8.90 51.60 -33.67
N ARG A 328 -7.80 50.94 -33.25
CA ARG A 328 -7.13 51.12 -31.97
C ARG A 328 -5.90 52.04 -32.04
N GLU A 329 -5.56 52.57 -33.21
CA GLU A 329 -4.37 53.38 -33.46
C GLU A 329 -3.06 52.61 -33.20
N VAL A 330 -3.07 51.25 -33.33
CA VAL A 330 -1.91 50.38 -33.11
C VAL A 330 -1.35 49.95 -34.50
N THR A 331 -0.03 49.99 -34.63
CA THR A 331 0.67 49.52 -35.82
C THR A 331 0.89 48.01 -35.70
N LEU A 332 0.22 47.22 -36.57
CA LEU A 332 0.39 45.78 -36.65
C LEU A 332 1.33 45.41 -37.78
N THR A 333 2.51 44.85 -37.45
CA THR A 333 3.58 44.53 -38.39
C THR A 333 3.83 43.03 -38.44
N THR A 334 4.12 42.49 -39.62
CA THR A 334 4.53 41.08 -39.81
C THR A 334 5.99 40.97 -40.20
N ARG A 335 6.70 40.01 -39.64
CA ARG A 335 8.06 39.60 -40.02
C ARG A 335 8.04 38.10 -40.27
N ILE A 336 7.85 37.73 -41.53
CA ILE A 336 7.69 36.34 -41.96
C ILE A 336 8.98 35.90 -42.67
N ALA A 337 9.45 34.67 -42.37
CA ALA A 337 10.61 34.07 -43.03
C ALA A 337 10.39 33.99 -44.56
N ASP A 338 11.42 34.26 -45.34
CA ASP A 338 11.39 34.20 -46.81
C ASP A 338 11.11 32.80 -47.37
N THR A 339 11.54 31.77 -46.62
CA THR A 339 11.28 30.36 -46.96
C THR A 339 9.94 29.91 -46.41
N PRO A 340 9.09 29.23 -47.20
CA PRO A 340 7.84 28.67 -46.71
C PRO A 340 8.08 27.66 -45.60
N LEU A 341 7.43 27.83 -44.45
CA LEU A 341 7.43 26.92 -43.32
C LEU A 341 6.17 26.07 -43.36
N TRP A 342 6.34 24.76 -43.23
CA TRP A 342 5.27 23.78 -43.30
C TRP A 342 5.11 23.10 -41.96
N ALA A 343 3.84 22.91 -41.54
CA ALA A 343 3.51 22.11 -40.34
C ALA A 343 2.24 21.29 -40.61
N ASP A 344 2.12 20.17 -39.87
CA ASP A 344 0.93 19.33 -39.86
C ASP A 344 -0.01 19.76 -38.75
N LEU A 345 -1.01 20.59 -39.09
CA LEU A 345 -1.94 21.16 -38.12
C LEU A 345 -3.30 21.49 -38.79
N ASP A 346 -4.29 21.81 -37.96
CA ASP A 346 -5.61 22.28 -38.39
C ASP A 346 -5.50 23.79 -38.68
N PRO A 347 -5.67 24.22 -39.93
CA PRO A 347 -5.48 25.62 -40.33
C PRO A 347 -6.50 26.58 -39.69
N ASP A 348 -7.73 26.15 -39.51
CA ASP A 348 -8.77 26.98 -38.87
C ASP A 348 -8.44 27.22 -37.40
N ARG A 349 -7.95 26.18 -36.71
CA ARG A 349 -7.51 26.28 -35.32
C ARG A 349 -6.23 27.06 -35.16
N TYR A 350 -5.30 26.95 -36.14
CA TYR A 350 -4.09 27.76 -36.14
C TYR A 350 -4.43 29.25 -36.37
N GLY A 351 -5.35 29.55 -37.30
CA GLY A 351 -5.87 30.91 -37.46
C GLY A 351 -6.51 31.46 -36.20
N GLN A 352 -7.25 30.61 -35.45
CA GLN A 352 -7.83 30.97 -34.15
C GLN A 352 -6.76 31.27 -33.09
N ILE A 353 -5.67 30.48 -33.03
CA ILE A 353 -4.52 30.77 -32.16
C ILE A 353 -3.95 32.19 -32.50
N ILE A 354 -3.68 32.45 -33.76
CA ILE A 354 -3.15 33.76 -34.20
C ILE A 354 -4.12 34.88 -33.81
N GLY A 355 -5.43 34.72 -34.11
CA GLY A 355 -6.45 35.68 -33.76
C GLY A 355 -6.50 36.01 -32.28
N ASN A 356 -6.44 35.01 -31.42
CA ASN A 356 -6.44 35.18 -29.98
C ASN A 356 -5.16 35.88 -29.47
N LEU A 357 -4.00 35.53 -30.01
CA LEU A 357 -2.73 36.15 -29.63
C LEU A 357 -2.65 37.60 -30.09
N VAL A 358 -3.00 37.87 -31.37
CA VAL A 358 -3.00 39.25 -31.94
C VAL A 358 -4.06 40.10 -31.28
N GLY A 359 -5.29 39.59 -31.09
CA GLY A 359 -6.34 40.29 -30.38
C GLY A 359 -5.96 40.68 -28.96
N ASN A 360 -5.26 39.75 -28.23
CA ASN A 360 -4.71 40.05 -26.93
C ASN A 360 -3.63 41.13 -26.97
N ALA A 361 -2.67 41.05 -27.92
CA ALA A 361 -1.63 42.04 -28.11
C ALA A 361 -2.19 43.43 -28.47
N LEU A 362 -3.12 43.53 -29.41
CA LEU A 362 -3.79 44.78 -29.81
C LEU A 362 -4.55 45.46 -28.67
N ARG A 363 -4.95 44.69 -27.69
CA ARG A 363 -5.68 45.21 -26.53
C ARG A 363 -4.76 45.87 -25.51
N PHE A 364 -3.56 45.37 -25.36
CA PHE A 364 -2.58 45.83 -24.36
C PHE A 364 -1.45 46.68 -24.93
N ALA A 365 -1.24 46.65 -26.23
CA ALA A 365 -0.23 47.47 -26.90
C ALA A 365 -0.51 48.96 -26.73
N ASP A 366 0.57 49.70 -26.52
CA ASP A 366 0.51 51.18 -26.56
C ASP A 366 0.51 51.70 -28.01
N ARG A 367 1.36 51.14 -28.91
CA ARG A 367 1.56 51.62 -30.27
C ARG A 367 1.86 50.56 -31.31
N GLU A 368 2.54 49.44 -30.91
CA GLU A 368 3.08 48.50 -31.87
C GLU A 368 2.82 47.06 -31.45
N VAL A 369 2.36 46.21 -32.39
CA VAL A 369 2.34 44.76 -32.31
C VAL A 369 3.11 44.17 -33.46
N VAL A 370 4.01 43.23 -33.15
CA VAL A 370 4.86 42.54 -34.13
C VAL A 370 4.54 41.04 -34.11
N VAL A 371 4.15 40.51 -35.25
CA VAL A 371 3.96 39.08 -35.50
C VAL A 371 5.18 38.56 -36.25
N THR A 372 5.91 37.60 -35.66
CA THR A 372 7.13 37.05 -36.29
C THR A 372 6.97 35.55 -36.52
N LEU A 373 7.25 35.08 -37.73
CA LEU A 373 7.29 33.66 -38.08
C LEU A 373 8.71 33.29 -38.53
N TRP A 374 9.32 32.34 -37.86
CA TRP A 374 10.70 31.89 -38.17
C TRP A 374 10.92 30.40 -37.94
N SER A 375 11.98 29.84 -38.48
CA SER A 375 12.45 28.48 -38.20
C SER A 375 13.68 28.52 -37.33
N ALA A 376 13.67 27.72 -36.25
CA ALA A 376 14.81 27.50 -35.38
C ALA A 376 14.76 26.07 -34.79
N GLU A 377 15.93 25.48 -34.52
CA GLU A 377 16.06 24.17 -33.87
C GLU A 377 15.22 23.06 -34.53
N GLY A 378 14.95 23.17 -35.83
CA GLY A 378 14.12 22.21 -36.56
C GLY A 378 12.60 22.37 -36.31
N GLY A 379 12.15 23.47 -35.70
CA GLY A 379 10.73 23.81 -35.47
C GLY A 379 10.31 25.05 -36.27
N ALA A 380 8.97 25.18 -36.43
CA ALA A 380 8.36 26.42 -36.90
C ALA A 380 7.84 27.17 -35.67
N HIS A 381 8.21 28.44 -35.54
CA HIS A 381 7.86 29.27 -34.41
C HIS A 381 7.12 30.53 -34.89
N LEU A 382 6.02 30.81 -34.19
CA LEU A 382 5.28 32.05 -34.33
C LEU A 382 5.35 32.82 -33.02
N SER A 383 5.72 34.08 -33.05
CA SER A 383 5.57 34.96 -31.90
C SER A 383 4.69 36.15 -32.20
N VAL A 384 3.96 36.59 -31.15
CA VAL A 384 3.22 37.86 -31.16
C VAL A 384 3.72 38.66 -29.96
N GLY A 385 4.35 39.78 -30.22
CA GLY A 385 4.91 40.67 -29.21
C GLY A 385 4.28 42.05 -29.28
N ASP A 386 4.06 42.69 -28.12
CA ASP A 386 3.54 44.03 -27.96
C ASP A 386 4.52 44.96 -27.22
N ASP A 387 4.24 46.26 -27.25
CA ASP A 387 4.95 47.30 -26.51
C ASP A 387 4.20 47.81 -25.28
N GLY A 388 3.22 47.05 -24.78
CA GLY A 388 2.42 47.39 -23.62
C GLY A 388 3.12 47.22 -22.27
N PRO A 389 2.39 47.15 -21.17
CA PRO A 389 2.96 47.09 -19.80
C PRO A 389 3.71 45.79 -19.53
N GLY A 390 3.51 44.75 -20.34
CA GLY A 390 4.11 43.43 -20.14
C GLY A 390 3.42 42.62 -19.03
N ILE A 391 4.02 41.50 -18.68
CA ILE A 391 3.53 40.55 -17.67
C ILE A 391 4.56 40.46 -16.57
N ALA A 392 4.12 40.51 -15.31
CA ALA A 392 5.03 40.31 -14.17
C ALA A 392 5.61 38.90 -14.17
N GLU A 393 6.84 38.72 -13.75
CA GLU A 393 7.56 37.45 -13.79
C GLU A 393 6.81 36.36 -12.97
N ALA A 394 6.16 36.76 -11.87
CA ALA A 394 5.36 35.86 -11.04
C ALA A 394 4.10 35.34 -11.78
N ASP A 395 3.58 36.11 -12.72
CA ASP A 395 2.33 35.81 -13.44
C ASP A 395 2.59 34.94 -14.71
N LEU A 396 3.82 34.97 -15.25
CA LEU A 396 4.15 34.25 -16.50
C LEU A 396 3.76 32.76 -16.51
N PRO A 397 3.93 31.98 -15.42
CA PRO A 397 3.52 30.57 -15.41
C PRO A 397 2.01 30.39 -15.50
N HIS A 398 1.23 31.38 -15.11
CA HIS A 398 -0.22 31.30 -14.89
C HIS A 398 -1.05 31.93 -16.02
N VAL A 399 -0.46 32.71 -16.92
CA VAL A 399 -1.19 33.47 -17.97
C VAL A 399 -2.02 32.60 -18.91
N PHE A 400 -1.71 31.32 -19.02
CA PHE A 400 -2.48 30.37 -19.81
C PHE A 400 -3.54 29.62 -19.00
N GLU A 401 -3.67 29.86 -17.69
CA GLU A 401 -4.73 29.28 -16.88
C GLU A 401 -6.07 29.95 -17.24
N ARG A 402 -7.15 29.19 -17.17
CA ARG A 402 -8.49 29.69 -17.48
C ARG A 402 -8.87 30.79 -16.52
N LEU A 403 -9.34 31.90 -17.07
CA LEU A 403 -9.78 33.11 -16.34
C LEU A 403 -8.68 33.74 -15.47
N TYR A 404 -7.42 33.40 -15.73
CA TYR A 404 -6.33 34.10 -15.09
C TYR A 404 -6.27 35.54 -15.60
N VAL A 405 -6.44 36.48 -14.68
CA VAL A 405 -6.28 37.91 -14.93
C VAL A 405 -5.23 38.37 -13.90
N ALA A 406 -4.12 38.93 -14.39
CA ALA A 406 -3.07 39.41 -13.52
C ALA A 406 -3.61 40.44 -12.52
N GLU A 407 -3.47 40.17 -11.22
CA GLU A 407 -4.08 40.97 -10.13
C GLU A 407 -3.62 42.43 -10.08
N HIS A 408 -2.55 42.79 -10.84
CA HIS A 408 -1.85 44.06 -10.71
C HIS A 408 -2.13 45.08 -11.83
N SER A 409 -3.07 44.81 -12.73
CA SER A 409 -3.36 45.70 -13.86
C SER A 409 -4.84 46.17 -13.85
N PRO A 410 -5.13 47.39 -13.34
CA PRO A 410 -6.51 47.91 -13.30
C PRO A 410 -7.19 47.98 -14.66
N ALA A 411 -6.42 48.16 -15.74
CA ALA A 411 -6.90 48.18 -17.13
C ALA A 411 -7.39 46.82 -17.65
N VAL A 412 -7.05 45.73 -16.94
CA VAL A 412 -7.35 44.34 -17.36
C VAL A 412 -8.73 43.89 -16.92
N GLN A 413 -9.29 44.48 -15.85
CA GLN A 413 -10.59 44.08 -15.29
C GLN A 413 -11.79 44.45 -16.17
N GLU A 414 -11.65 45.43 -17.07
CA GLU A 414 -12.81 45.93 -17.84
C GLU A 414 -13.07 45.29 -19.22
N SER A 415 -12.17 44.44 -19.76
CA SER A 415 -12.33 44.12 -21.19
C SER A 415 -11.98 42.72 -21.70
N GLY A 416 -11.76 41.67 -20.93
CA GLY A 416 -11.50 40.34 -21.51
C GLY A 416 -11.96 39.16 -20.69
N SER A 417 -12.37 38.09 -21.38
CA SER A 417 -12.87 36.86 -20.77
C SER A 417 -11.82 36.03 -20.05
N GLY A 418 -10.52 36.33 -20.19
CA GLY A 418 -9.45 35.50 -19.69
C GLY A 418 -9.40 34.07 -20.27
N LEU A 419 -10.18 33.83 -21.35
CA LEU A 419 -10.30 32.50 -21.98
C LEU A 419 -9.39 32.35 -23.19
N GLY A 420 -9.07 33.45 -23.89
CA GLY A 420 -8.32 33.41 -25.16
C GLY A 420 -6.96 32.74 -25.05
N LEU A 421 -6.14 33.03 -24.00
CA LEU A 421 -4.83 32.40 -23.81
C LEU A 421 -4.95 30.92 -23.39
N ALA A 422 -5.99 30.56 -22.63
CA ALA A 422 -6.26 29.16 -22.31
C ALA A 422 -6.61 28.37 -23.57
N ILE A 423 -7.42 28.93 -24.45
CA ILE A 423 -7.75 28.35 -25.77
C ILE A 423 -6.47 28.19 -26.62
N VAL A 424 -5.60 29.19 -26.64
CA VAL A 424 -4.30 29.09 -27.33
C VAL A 424 -3.51 27.91 -26.85
N ARG A 425 -3.36 27.73 -25.54
CA ARG A 425 -2.63 26.59 -24.95
C ARG A 425 -3.28 25.27 -25.34
N ASP A 426 -4.57 25.11 -25.07
CA ASP A 426 -5.28 23.85 -25.29
C ASP A 426 -5.26 23.44 -26.77
N LEU A 427 -5.44 24.37 -27.72
CA LEU A 427 -5.35 24.11 -29.17
C LEU A 427 -3.92 23.78 -29.59
N THR A 428 -2.93 24.51 -29.09
CA THR A 428 -1.50 24.27 -29.43
C THR A 428 -1.07 22.89 -28.98
N GLU A 429 -1.35 22.54 -27.73
CA GLU A 429 -0.98 21.22 -27.15
C GLU A 429 -1.69 20.07 -27.88
N ARG A 430 -2.97 20.21 -28.22
CA ARG A 430 -3.71 19.19 -29.00
C ARG A 430 -3.18 19.02 -30.43
N MET A 431 -2.65 20.04 -31.02
CA MET A 431 -1.97 19.95 -32.31
C MET A 431 -0.50 19.48 -32.20
N GLY A 432 -0.01 19.15 -30.96
CA GLY A 432 1.33 18.64 -30.72
C GLY A 432 2.42 19.72 -30.67
N GLY A 433 2.03 20.99 -30.48
CA GLY A 433 2.90 22.12 -30.29
C GLY A 433 3.11 22.50 -28.81
N SER A 434 3.81 23.58 -28.58
CA SER A 434 4.01 24.18 -27.26
C SER A 434 3.82 25.70 -27.34
N VAL A 435 3.40 26.32 -26.23
CA VAL A 435 3.26 27.77 -26.10
C VAL A 435 3.99 28.27 -24.87
N THR A 436 4.64 29.41 -24.97
CA THR A 436 5.35 30.09 -23.88
C THR A 436 5.08 31.59 -23.91
N ALA A 437 5.17 32.22 -22.73
CA ALA A 437 5.09 33.66 -22.58
C ALA A 437 6.41 34.21 -22.04
N ARG A 438 6.83 35.34 -22.53
CA ARG A 438 8.05 36.03 -22.09
C ARG A 438 7.92 37.53 -22.25
N ARG A 439 8.90 38.28 -21.77
CA ARG A 439 8.98 39.71 -22.02
C ARG A 439 9.32 40.00 -23.48
N SER A 440 8.58 40.90 -24.13
CA SER A 440 8.82 41.35 -25.50
C SER A 440 10.08 42.20 -25.61
N SER A 441 10.79 42.12 -26.72
CA SER A 441 11.87 43.04 -27.06
C SER A 441 11.36 44.49 -27.27
N LEU A 442 10.09 44.68 -27.44
CA LEU A 442 9.41 45.97 -27.52
C LEU A 442 9.11 46.56 -26.14
N GLY A 443 9.23 45.81 -25.08
CA GLY A 443 8.97 46.21 -23.70
C GLY A 443 7.79 45.53 -23.03
N GLY A 444 6.80 45.12 -23.81
CA GLY A 444 5.57 44.48 -23.37
C GLY A 444 5.66 42.94 -23.20
N ALA A 445 4.60 42.25 -23.61
CA ALA A 445 4.51 40.79 -23.57
C ALA A 445 4.81 40.16 -24.94
N GLU A 446 5.39 38.98 -24.96
CA GLU A 446 5.57 38.15 -26.15
C GLU A 446 5.13 36.72 -25.89
N PHE A 447 4.24 36.24 -26.73
CA PHE A 447 3.77 34.84 -26.72
C PHE A 447 4.35 34.10 -27.91
N VAL A 448 4.95 32.95 -27.66
CA VAL A 448 5.62 32.13 -28.68
C VAL A 448 4.93 30.79 -28.78
N VAL A 449 4.47 30.43 -29.97
CA VAL A 449 3.90 29.11 -30.28
C VAL A 449 4.87 28.36 -31.20
N SER A 450 5.10 27.10 -30.92
CA SER A 450 6.07 26.26 -31.62
C SER A 450 5.46 24.95 -32.07
N PHE A 451 5.70 24.56 -33.33
CA PHE A 451 5.27 23.31 -33.92
C PHE A 451 6.43 22.56 -34.58
N ALA A 452 6.32 21.23 -34.62
CA ALA A 452 7.24 20.44 -35.43
C ALA A 452 7.08 20.76 -36.93
N PRO A 453 8.18 20.84 -37.67
CA PRO A 453 8.11 21.10 -39.10
C PRO A 453 7.59 19.87 -39.83
N ALA A 454 6.85 20.11 -40.92
CA ALA A 454 6.45 19.07 -41.85
C ALA A 454 7.14 19.26 -43.21
N PRO A 455 7.42 18.21 -43.97
CA PRO A 455 7.87 18.33 -45.31
C PRO A 455 6.78 19.01 -46.19
N PRO A 456 7.15 19.78 -47.25
CA PRO A 456 6.18 20.31 -48.15
C PRO A 456 5.34 19.17 -48.76
N PRO A 457 4.07 19.41 -49.08
CA PRO A 457 3.23 18.42 -49.72
C PRO A 457 3.85 18.03 -51.07
N THR A 458 3.93 16.73 -51.30
CA THR A 458 4.36 16.20 -52.61
C THR A 458 3.36 16.65 -53.67
N PRO A 459 3.81 17.19 -54.81
CA PRO A 459 2.96 17.72 -55.84
C PRO A 459 2.04 16.68 -56.47
#